data_3e0f830155f0d4705b44a2fac4446f6a
#
_entry.id   3e0f830155f0d4705b44a2fac4446f6a
#
_cell.length_a   1.000
_cell.length_b   1.000
_cell.length_c   1.000
_cell.angle_alpha   90.00
_cell.angle_beta   90.00
_cell.angle_gamma   90.00
#
_symmetry.space_group_name_H-M   'P 1'
#
loop_
_entity.id
_entity.type
_entity.pdbx_description
1 polymer ?
#
loop_
_entity_poly.entity_id
_entity_poly.type
_entity_poly.pdbx_seq_one_letter_code
_entity_poly.pdbx_strand_id
1 'polypeptide(L)' 'MDIDSAAEEYHKKNISEAIIEPSPNGNGWHVLFHKTDGDMVTLTDHGGHEKLYHTLDHATEVLQSAGIKTIRVEEHF' A
#
# COMPACT_ATOMS: atom_id res chain seq x y z
N MET A 1 2.97 1.85 -8.61
CA MET A 1 1.65 1.22 -8.85
C MET A 1 0.59 2.06 -8.16
N ASP A 2 -0.39 2.54 -8.88
CA ASP A 2 -1.49 3.30 -8.26
C ASP A 2 -2.52 2.38 -7.62
N ILE A 3 -3.49 2.97 -6.91
CA ILE A 3 -4.47 2.18 -6.15
C ILE A 3 -5.38 1.35 -7.06
N ASP A 4 -5.72 1.85 -8.22
CA ASP A 4 -6.60 1.11 -9.16
C ASP A 4 -5.89 -0.10 -9.72
N SER A 5 -4.63 0.05 -10.09
CA SER A 5 -3.79 -1.08 -10.56
C SER A 5 -3.56 -2.09 -9.44
N ALA A 6 -3.33 -1.60 -8.22
CA ALA A 6 -3.13 -2.47 -7.07
C ALA A 6 -4.37 -3.30 -6.75
N ALA A 7 -5.56 -2.67 -6.82
CA ALA A 7 -6.81 -3.37 -6.58
C ALA A 7 -7.03 -4.48 -7.62
N GLU A 8 -6.74 -4.17 -8.89
CA GLU A 8 -6.85 -5.16 -9.97
C GLU A 8 -5.89 -6.33 -9.75
N GLU A 9 -4.63 -6.03 -9.44
CA GLU A 9 -3.62 -7.05 -9.19
C GLU A 9 -3.93 -7.89 -7.95
N TYR A 10 -4.50 -7.28 -6.92
CA TYR A 10 -4.93 -8.01 -5.74
C TYR A 10 -6.05 -9.00 -6.07
N HIS A 11 -7.03 -8.56 -6.87
CA HIS A 11 -8.12 -9.45 -7.30
C HIS A 11 -7.65 -10.60 -8.18
N LYS A 12 -6.60 -10.39 -8.95
CA LYS A 12 -5.96 -11.43 -9.76
C LYS A 12 -5.04 -12.33 -8.95
N LYS A 13 -4.91 -12.08 -7.64
CA LYS A 13 -4.04 -12.81 -6.72
C LYS A 13 -2.54 -12.65 -7.03
N ASN A 14 -2.18 -11.54 -7.66
CA ASN A 14 -0.78 -11.19 -7.92
C ASN A 14 -0.16 -10.38 -6.78
N ILE A 15 -0.97 -9.90 -5.85
CA ILE A 15 -0.53 -9.26 -4.61
C ILE A 15 -1.02 -10.09 -3.44
N SER A 16 -0.10 -10.45 -2.53
CA SER A 16 -0.42 -11.25 -1.35
C SER A 16 -0.89 -10.40 -0.17
N GLU A 17 -0.29 -9.20 0.00
CA GLU A 17 -0.65 -8.30 1.10
C GLU A 17 -0.24 -6.87 0.81
N ALA A 18 -0.87 -5.94 1.53
CA ALA A 18 -0.44 -4.55 1.60
C ALA A 18 0.22 -4.32 2.96
N ILE A 19 1.31 -3.58 2.98
CA ILE A 19 2.06 -3.26 4.19
C ILE A 19 2.05 -1.76 4.38
N ILE A 20 1.55 -1.29 5.53
CA ILE A 20 1.56 0.12 5.87
C ILE A 20 2.68 0.33 6.88
N GLU A 21 3.61 1.24 6.58
CA GLU A 21 4.71 1.54 7.48
C GLU A 21 5.01 3.04 7.48
N PRO A 22 5.69 3.54 8.53
CA PRO A 22 6.13 4.94 8.53
C PRO A 22 7.03 5.22 7.34
N SER A 23 6.81 6.35 6.68
CA SER A 23 7.65 6.75 5.55
C SER A 23 9.08 6.96 6.01
N PRO A 24 10.07 6.43 5.27
CA PRO A 24 11.48 6.66 5.61
C PRO A 24 11.87 8.14 5.53
N ASN A 25 11.08 8.95 4.84
CA ASN A 25 11.29 10.40 4.76
C ASN A 25 10.68 11.16 5.94
N GLY A 26 10.11 10.45 6.91
CA GLY A 26 9.67 11.04 8.18
C GLY A 26 8.30 11.72 8.17
N ASN A 27 7.60 11.73 7.05
CA ASN A 27 6.33 12.45 6.90
C ASN A 27 5.19 11.50 6.53
N GLY A 28 4.54 10.94 7.55
CA GLY A 28 3.34 10.14 7.33
C GLY A 28 3.61 8.66 7.08
N TRP A 29 2.63 8.02 6.46
CA TRP A 29 2.62 6.58 6.24
C TRP A 29 2.62 6.29 4.75
N HIS A 30 3.41 5.32 4.32
CA HIS A 30 3.38 4.83 2.96
C HIS A 30 2.92 3.38 2.91
N VAL A 31 2.57 2.93 1.71
CA VAL A 31 2.05 1.57 1.50
C VAL A 31 2.93 0.83 0.51
N LEU A 32 3.29 -0.37 0.87
CA LEU A 32 4.01 -1.30 -0.01
C LEU A 32 3.08 -2.48 -0.32
N PHE A 33 3.17 -2.99 -1.54
CA PHE A 33 2.47 -4.20 -1.93
C PHE A 33 3.47 -5.32 -2.10
N HIS A 34 3.24 -6.42 -1.39
CA HIS A 34 4.05 -7.62 -1.54
C HIS A 34 3.43 -8.48 -2.63
N LYS A 35 4.12 -8.58 -3.75
CA LYS A 35 3.66 -9.39 -4.87
C LYS A 35 3.93 -10.87 -4.63
N THR A 36 3.12 -11.73 -5.24
CA THR A 36 3.26 -13.18 -5.06
C THR A 36 4.55 -13.73 -5.66
N ASP A 37 5.18 -12.98 -6.57
CA ASP A 37 6.50 -13.36 -7.12
C ASP A 37 7.67 -12.96 -6.20
N GLY A 38 7.39 -12.29 -5.08
CA GLY A 38 8.40 -11.87 -4.12
C GLY A 38 8.81 -10.41 -4.20
N ASP A 39 8.38 -9.69 -5.25
CA ASP A 39 8.71 -8.28 -5.39
C ASP A 39 7.88 -7.41 -4.45
N MET A 40 8.46 -6.28 -4.08
CA MET A 40 7.77 -5.24 -3.30
C MET A 40 7.62 -4.01 -4.20
N VAL A 41 6.41 -3.45 -4.26
CA VAL A 41 6.14 -2.23 -5.04
C VAL A 41 5.46 -1.21 -4.15
N THR A 42 5.81 0.06 -4.34
CA THR A 42 5.26 1.17 -3.55
C THR A 42 3.96 1.66 -4.16
N LEU A 43 2.98 1.99 -3.31
CA LEU A 43 1.76 2.67 -3.76
C LEU A 43 2.11 4.09 -4.19
N THR A 44 1.68 4.45 -5.39
CA THR A 44 1.91 5.78 -5.96
C THR A 44 0.58 6.44 -6.30
N ASP A 45 0.63 7.74 -6.60
CA ASP A 45 -0.48 8.43 -7.25
C ASP A 45 -0.46 8.09 -8.75
N HIS A 46 -1.40 8.66 -9.51
CA HIS A 46 -1.48 8.41 -10.96
C HIS A 46 -0.30 9.00 -11.74
N GLY A 47 0.45 9.92 -11.12
CA GLY A 47 1.65 10.51 -11.72
C GLY A 47 2.94 9.74 -11.40
N GLY A 48 2.84 8.65 -10.67
CA GLY A 48 4.00 7.83 -10.32
C GLY A 48 4.75 8.29 -9.06
N HIS A 49 4.22 9.28 -8.33
CA HIS A 49 4.81 9.77 -7.10
C HIS A 49 4.35 8.92 -5.91
N GLU A 50 5.24 8.68 -4.95
CA GLU A 50 4.91 7.94 -3.74
C GLU A 50 3.70 8.57 -3.04
N LYS A 51 2.72 7.72 -2.70
CA LYS A 51 1.53 8.17 -1.99
C LYS A 51 1.79 8.12 -0.49
N LEU A 52 1.62 9.27 0.19
CA LEU A 52 1.77 9.39 1.63
C LEU A 52 0.44 9.73 2.27
N TYR A 53 0.18 9.12 3.42
CA TYR A 53 -1.02 9.36 4.21
C TYR A 53 -0.63 9.94 5.57
N HIS A 54 -1.42 10.89 6.07
CA HIS A 54 -1.14 11.52 7.37
C HIS A 54 -1.43 10.61 8.54
N THR A 55 -2.38 9.68 8.38
CA THR A 55 -2.78 8.78 9.46
C THR A 55 -2.82 7.34 8.98
N LEU A 56 -2.56 6.43 9.90
CA LEU A 56 -2.70 5.00 9.66
C LEU A 56 -4.14 4.64 9.28
N ASP A 57 -5.12 5.27 9.96
CA ASP A 57 -6.53 5.01 9.70
C ASP A 57 -6.93 5.36 8.27
N HIS A 58 -6.43 6.47 7.74
CA HIS A 58 -6.73 6.89 6.38
C HIS A 58 -6.12 5.91 5.35
N ALA A 59 -4.88 5.51 5.57
CA ALA A 59 -4.25 4.53 4.69
C ALA A 59 -5.03 3.21 4.66
N THR A 60 -5.42 2.73 5.83
CA THR A 60 -6.22 1.50 5.97
C THR A 60 -7.56 1.63 5.25
N GLU A 61 -8.24 2.76 5.45
CA GLU A 61 -9.54 3.02 4.82
C GLU A 61 -9.46 3.00 3.30
N VAL A 62 -8.43 3.63 2.73
CA VAL A 62 -8.22 3.66 1.27
C VAL A 62 -8.01 2.25 0.73
N LEU A 63 -7.20 1.43 1.39
CA LEU A 63 -6.96 0.05 0.97
C LEU A 63 -8.23 -0.80 1.05
N GLN A 64 -8.97 -0.69 2.16
CA GLN A 64 -10.22 -1.43 2.33
C GLN A 64 -11.26 -1.02 1.30
N SER A 65 -11.36 0.27 1.00
CA SER A 65 -12.29 0.79 -0.04
C SER A 65 -11.96 0.27 -1.42
N ALA A 66 -10.69 -0.04 -1.67
CA ALA A 66 -10.25 -0.64 -2.93
C ALA A 66 -10.43 -2.16 -2.97
N GLY A 67 -10.94 -2.76 -1.89
CA GLY A 67 -11.12 -4.21 -1.80
C GLY A 67 -9.88 -4.97 -1.39
N ILE A 68 -8.83 -4.29 -0.96
CA ILE A 68 -7.61 -4.92 -0.48
C ILE A 68 -7.75 -5.15 1.02
N LYS A 69 -7.93 -6.42 1.40
CA LYS A 69 -8.29 -6.77 2.78
C LYS A 69 -7.15 -7.37 3.59
N THR A 70 -6.09 -7.84 2.94
CA THR A 70 -4.92 -8.39 3.61
C THR A 70 -3.94 -7.25 3.86
N ILE A 71 -4.01 -6.66 5.03
CA ILE A 71 -3.25 -5.46 5.39
C ILE A 71 -2.44 -5.75 6.64
N ARG A 72 -1.14 -5.45 6.57
CA ARG A 72 -0.23 -5.56 7.70
C ARG A 72 0.35 -4.20 8.01
N VAL A 73 0.44 -3.87 9.29
CA VAL A 73 1.07 -2.62 9.75
C VAL A 73 2.41 -2.96 10.36
N GLU A 74 3.46 -2.30 9.88
CA GLU A 74 4.79 -2.41 10.46
C GLU A 74 5.19 -1.08 11.06
N GLU A 75 5.53 -1.09 12.34
CA GLU A 75 6.01 0.07 13.06
C GLU A 75 7.46 -0.20 13.45
N HIS A 76 8.35 0.71 13.06
CA HIS A 76 9.76 0.61 13.39
C HIS A 76 10.10 1.64 14.46
N PHE A 77 10.30 1.17 15.65
CA PHE A 77 10.73 2.01 16.79
C PHE A 77 12.09 1.59 17.28
#